data_12d82c8373d31ff1023e6ae76f329c02
#
_entry.id   12d82c8373d31ff1023e6ae76f329c02
#
_cell.length_a   1.000
_cell.length_b   1.000
_cell.length_c   1.000
_cell.angle_alpha   90.00
_cell.angle_beta   90.00
_cell.angle_gamma   90.00
#
_symmetry.space_group_name_H-M   'P 1'
#
loop_
_entity.id
_entity.type
_entity.pdbx_description
1 polymer ?
#
loop_
_entity_poly.entity_id
_entity_poly.type
_entity_poly.pdbx_seq_one_letter_code
_entity_poly.pdbx_strand_id
1 'polypeptide(L)'
;GPGAGFVTENIVNKAKKVYAVEIDEDAIEALQHIKTDKFKLIHNDILKTQLKELEDTTFKVIANIPYYITSPILAHLLGEIDDLNNDNRNRITEIVLMVQWEVAQRLVADENAPSKQYGLLSILTQFNADVELIQKVGRKSFYPAPKVDSALVKITINNEPRVKVDDYSYLRRVVKACFATRRKNLKNSLMNAGFNKNAVVQTLQ
;
A
#
# COMPACT_ATOMS: atom_id res chain seq x y z
N GLY A 1 -1.96 6.28 -11.34
CA GLY A 1 -0.82 6.68 -12.15
C GLY A 1 -0.58 5.82 -13.39
N PRO A 2 -1.37 5.97 -14.46
CA PRO A 2 -1.16 5.25 -15.73
C PRO A 2 0.11 5.72 -16.48
N GLY A 3 0.63 6.93 -16.19
CA GLY A 3 1.73 7.54 -16.92
C GLY A 3 1.43 7.59 -18.42
N ALA A 4 2.41 7.24 -19.26
CA ALA A 4 2.25 7.22 -20.71
C ALA A 4 1.33 6.10 -21.27
N GLY A 5 0.69 5.30 -20.42
CA GLY A 5 -0.37 4.35 -20.82
C GLY A 5 0.08 2.93 -21.18
N PHE A 6 1.37 2.60 -21.19
CA PHE A 6 1.86 1.29 -21.63
C PHE A 6 1.19 0.09 -20.95
N VAL A 7 0.96 0.18 -19.64
CA VAL A 7 0.24 -0.86 -18.89
C VAL A 7 -1.26 -0.75 -19.12
N THR A 8 -1.78 0.48 -19.18
CA THR A 8 -3.21 0.78 -19.33
C THR A 8 -3.79 0.21 -20.62
N GLU A 9 -3.12 0.36 -21.76
CA GLU A 9 -3.54 -0.18 -23.05
C GLU A 9 -3.73 -1.69 -23.00
N ASN A 10 -2.82 -2.39 -22.34
CA ASN A 10 -2.92 -3.84 -22.18
C ASN A 10 -4.06 -4.27 -21.25
N ILE A 11 -4.37 -3.45 -20.23
CA ILE A 11 -5.44 -3.73 -19.27
C ILE A 11 -6.81 -3.47 -19.89
N VAL A 12 -6.99 -2.37 -20.62
CA VAL A 12 -8.27 -1.98 -21.26
C VAL A 12 -8.82 -3.10 -22.14
N ASN A 13 -7.95 -3.82 -22.83
CA ASN A 13 -8.36 -4.93 -23.69
C ASN A 13 -8.86 -6.16 -22.93
N LYS A 14 -8.52 -6.30 -21.64
CA LYS A 14 -8.81 -7.47 -20.80
C LYS A 14 -9.84 -7.20 -19.71
N ALA A 15 -10.00 -5.94 -19.31
CA ALA A 15 -10.93 -5.56 -18.26
C ALA A 15 -12.32 -5.21 -18.81
N LYS A 16 -13.33 -5.32 -17.97
CA LYS A 16 -14.69 -4.83 -18.29
C LYS A 16 -14.70 -3.31 -18.33
N LYS A 17 -14.01 -2.65 -17.38
CA LYS A 17 -13.90 -1.20 -17.28
C LYS A 17 -12.59 -0.82 -16.59
N VAL A 18 -11.99 0.28 -16.97
CA VAL A 18 -10.74 0.80 -16.43
C VAL A 18 -10.92 2.26 -16.05
N TYR A 19 -10.66 2.58 -14.81
CA TYR A 19 -10.55 3.93 -14.29
C TYR A 19 -9.07 4.27 -14.12
N ALA A 20 -8.56 5.22 -14.86
CA ALA A 20 -7.19 5.70 -14.77
C ALA A 20 -7.16 7.06 -14.06
N VAL A 21 -6.59 7.11 -12.87
CA VAL A 21 -6.41 8.36 -12.10
C VAL A 21 -5.00 8.87 -12.32
N GLU A 22 -4.86 10.06 -12.85
CA GLU A 22 -3.58 10.71 -13.16
C GLU A 22 -3.60 12.18 -12.73
N ILE A 23 -2.48 12.67 -12.23
CA ILE A 23 -2.32 14.06 -11.82
C ILE A 23 -1.48 14.87 -12.81
N ASP A 24 -0.64 14.21 -13.60
CA ASP A 24 0.28 14.82 -14.55
C ASP A 24 -0.44 15.16 -15.86
N GLU A 25 -0.39 16.43 -16.27
CA GLU A 25 -1.08 16.92 -17.48
C GLU A 25 -0.51 16.32 -18.75
N ASP A 26 0.81 16.14 -18.85
CA ASP A 26 1.45 15.55 -20.04
C ASP A 26 1.05 14.08 -20.19
N ALA A 27 0.93 13.36 -19.07
CA ALA A 27 0.45 11.99 -19.06
C ALA A 27 -1.05 11.91 -19.40
N ILE A 28 -1.86 12.86 -18.97
CA ILE A 28 -3.27 12.98 -19.35
C ILE A 28 -3.39 13.15 -20.86
N GLU A 29 -2.61 14.06 -21.46
CA GLU A 29 -2.60 14.27 -22.91
C GLU A 29 -2.19 13.01 -23.67
N ALA A 30 -1.13 12.34 -23.20
CA ALA A 30 -0.66 11.08 -23.80
C ALA A 30 -1.70 9.96 -23.79
N LEU A 31 -2.65 9.96 -22.85
CA LEU A 31 -3.70 8.94 -22.72
C LEU A 31 -4.96 9.22 -23.55
N GLN A 32 -5.12 10.41 -24.13
CA GLN A 32 -6.32 10.81 -24.88
C GLN A 32 -6.57 9.98 -26.15
N HIS A 33 -5.56 9.26 -26.64
CA HIS A 33 -5.71 8.37 -27.80
C HIS A 33 -6.49 7.09 -27.45
N ILE A 34 -6.62 6.71 -26.18
CA ILE A 34 -7.38 5.54 -25.73
C ILE A 34 -8.88 5.88 -25.78
N LYS A 35 -9.49 5.65 -26.92
CA LYS A 35 -10.92 5.96 -27.19
C LYS A 35 -11.74 4.67 -27.14
N THR A 36 -12.26 4.35 -25.97
CA THR A 36 -13.20 3.25 -25.76
C THR A 36 -14.10 3.55 -24.57
N ASP A 37 -15.33 3.10 -24.61
CA ASP A 37 -16.32 3.20 -23.53
C ASP A 37 -15.93 2.43 -22.26
N LYS A 38 -14.97 1.51 -22.37
CA LYS A 38 -14.38 0.80 -21.23
C LYS A 38 -13.36 1.61 -20.45
N PHE A 39 -12.87 2.74 -20.98
CA PHE A 39 -11.81 3.53 -20.36
C PHE A 39 -12.32 4.88 -19.88
N LYS A 40 -12.08 5.21 -18.62
CA LYS A 40 -12.37 6.52 -18.05
C LYS A 40 -11.11 7.11 -17.45
N LEU A 41 -10.62 8.20 -18.03
CA LEU A 41 -9.52 8.98 -17.52
C LEU A 41 -10.03 10.02 -16.54
N ILE A 42 -9.36 10.13 -15.38
CA ILE A 42 -9.72 11.04 -14.29
C ILE A 42 -8.49 11.87 -13.96
N HIS A 43 -8.57 13.16 -14.22
CA HIS A 43 -7.52 14.11 -13.84
C HIS A 43 -7.69 14.45 -12.35
N ASN A 44 -6.98 13.74 -11.48
CA ASN A 44 -7.02 13.97 -10.03
C ASN A 44 -5.80 13.33 -9.34
N ASP A 45 -5.56 13.76 -8.10
CA ASP A 45 -4.64 13.09 -7.19
C ASP A 45 -5.27 11.81 -6.63
N ILE A 46 -4.59 10.67 -6.74
CA ILE A 46 -5.07 9.39 -6.20
C ILE A 46 -5.32 9.48 -4.68
N LEU A 47 -4.53 10.26 -3.94
CA LEU A 47 -4.70 10.44 -2.50
C LEU A 47 -5.99 11.22 -2.13
N LYS A 48 -6.61 11.89 -3.10
CA LYS A 48 -7.88 12.62 -2.95
C LYS A 48 -9.06 11.91 -3.60
N THR A 49 -8.81 10.83 -4.34
CA THR A 49 -9.84 10.09 -5.07
C THR A 49 -10.43 9.00 -4.18
N GLN A 50 -11.73 9.03 -3.97
CA GLN A 50 -12.45 7.95 -3.29
C GLN A 50 -13.01 6.97 -4.32
N LEU A 51 -12.77 5.67 -4.15
CA LEU A 51 -13.21 4.66 -5.12
C LEU A 51 -14.72 4.59 -5.26
N LYS A 52 -15.48 4.91 -4.20
CA LYS A 52 -16.95 4.98 -4.22
C LYS A 52 -17.49 6.04 -5.20
N GLU A 53 -16.70 7.07 -5.51
CA GLU A 53 -17.08 8.13 -6.45
C GLU A 53 -16.89 7.70 -7.91
N LEU A 54 -16.13 6.63 -8.15
CA LEU A 54 -15.88 6.11 -9.48
C LEU A 54 -17.03 5.23 -9.96
N GLU A 55 -17.39 4.25 -9.18
CA GLU A 55 -18.48 3.30 -9.43
C GLU A 55 -18.81 2.51 -8.17
N ASP A 56 -20.07 2.08 -8.02
CA ASP A 56 -20.50 1.25 -6.89
C ASP A 56 -20.23 -0.24 -7.16
N THR A 57 -18.95 -0.61 -7.15
CA THR A 57 -18.47 -1.98 -7.40
C THR A 57 -17.17 -2.23 -6.66
N THR A 58 -16.65 -3.45 -6.77
CA THR A 58 -15.31 -3.81 -6.31
C THR A 58 -14.28 -3.59 -7.42
N PHE A 59 -13.05 -3.26 -7.01
CA PHE A 59 -11.94 -2.94 -7.88
C PHE A 59 -10.75 -3.87 -7.67
N LYS A 60 -9.97 -4.07 -8.73
CA LYS A 60 -8.55 -4.41 -8.66
C LYS A 60 -7.74 -3.18 -8.97
N VAL A 61 -6.70 -2.93 -8.19
CA VAL A 61 -5.80 -1.79 -8.38
C VAL A 61 -4.51 -2.29 -9.01
N ILE A 62 -4.09 -1.67 -10.11
CA ILE A 62 -2.79 -1.97 -10.77
C ILE A 62 -2.08 -0.64 -10.97
N ALA A 63 -0.85 -0.52 -10.43
CA ALA A 63 -0.11 0.73 -10.57
C ALA A 63 1.41 0.56 -10.54
N ASN A 64 2.08 1.39 -11.35
CA ASN A 64 3.50 1.66 -11.23
C ASN A 64 3.65 3.07 -10.64
N ILE A 65 3.79 3.15 -9.32
CA ILE A 65 3.69 4.41 -8.57
C ILE A 65 5.06 5.06 -8.32
N PRO A 66 5.13 6.40 -8.22
CA PRO A 66 6.34 7.06 -7.76
C PRO A 66 6.75 6.57 -6.37
N TYR A 67 8.03 6.22 -6.20
CA TYR A 67 8.50 5.53 -4.99
C TYR A 67 8.33 6.32 -3.70
N TYR A 68 8.37 7.66 -3.78
CA TYR A 68 8.26 8.54 -2.60
C TYR A 68 6.86 8.60 -2.01
N ILE A 69 5.81 8.17 -2.75
CA ILE A 69 4.42 8.16 -2.26
C ILE A 69 3.85 6.75 -2.03
N THR A 70 4.67 5.71 -2.05
CA THR A 70 4.22 4.32 -1.84
C THR A 70 3.46 4.15 -0.52
N SER A 71 4.04 4.61 0.60
CA SER A 71 3.39 4.49 1.92
C SER A 71 2.10 5.29 2.05
N PRO A 72 2.01 6.57 1.61
CA PRO A 72 0.76 7.29 1.55
C PRO A 72 -0.32 6.60 0.70
N ILE A 73 0.03 6.06 -0.46
CA ILE A 73 -0.93 5.35 -1.31
C ILE A 73 -1.44 4.08 -0.62
N LEU A 74 -0.56 3.28 -0.02
CA LEU A 74 -0.97 2.10 0.73
C LEU A 74 -1.89 2.47 1.89
N ALA A 75 -1.58 3.52 2.65
CA ALA A 75 -2.45 3.99 3.73
C ALA A 75 -3.82 4.47 3.22
N HIS A 76 -3.86 5.16 2.07
CA HIS A 76 -5.09 5.62 1.45
C HIS A 76 -5.97 4.44 0.97
N LEU A 77 -5.38 3.41 0.39
CA LEU A 77 -6.10 2.27 -0.16
C LEU A 77 -6.49 1.23 0.90
N LEU A 78 -5.64 1.00 1.91
CA LEU A 78 -5.83 -0.04 2.92
C LEU A 78 -6.43 0.47 4.24
N GLY A 79 -6.34 1.77 4.50
CA GLY A 79 -6.67 2.35 5.80
C GLY A 79 -5.62 2.05 6.87
N GLU A 80 -5.90 2.52 8.07
CA GLU A 80 -5.09 2.26 9.28
C GLU A 80 -5.68 1.07 10.06
N ILE A 81 -5.00 0.61 11.11
CA ILE A 81 -5.45 -0.52 11.96
C ILE A 81 -6.82 -0.27 12.58
N ASP A 82 -7.09 0.97 12.99
CA ASP A 82 -8.34 1.39 13.63
C ASP A 82 -9.41 1.88 12.65
N ASP A 83 -9.12 1.86 11.35
CA ASP A 83 -10.08 2.21 10.29
C ASP A 83 -10.68 0.95 9.66
N LEU A 84 -11.51 0.24 10.44
CA LEU A 84 -12.11 -1.02 10.01
C LEU A 84 -13.11 -0.86 8.86
N ASN A 85 -13.71 0.30 8.74
CA ASN A 85 -14.73 0.61 7.73
C ASN A 85 -14.18 1.48 6.59
N ASN A 86 -12.89 1.35 6.27
CA ASN A 86 -12.27 2.12 5.20
C ASN A 86 -12.99 1.90 3.86
N ASP A 87 -13.57 2.97 3.33
CA ASP A 87 -14.37 2.94 2.09
C ASP A 87 -13.60 2.41 0.88
N ASN A 88 -12.31 2.76 0.76
CA ASN A 88 -11.49 2.30 -0.36
C ASN A 88 -11.16 0.81 -0.20
N ARG A 89 -10.66 0.38 0.97
CA ARG A 89 -10.32 -1.01 1.23
C ARG A 89 -11.50 -1.94 0.98
N ASN A 90 -12.69 -1.58 1.46
CA ASN A 90 -13.90 -2.39 1.33
C ASN A 90 -14.35 -2.58 -0.13
N ARG A 91 -13.80 -1.78 -1.05
CA ARG A 91 -14.04 -1.86 -2.49
C ARG A 91 -12.88 -2.49 -3.28
N ILE A 92 -11.79 -2.85 -2.62
CA ILE A 92 -10.63 -3.44 -3.26
C ILE A 92 -10.58 -4.94 -2.94
N THR A 93 -10.40 -5.76 -3.96
CA THR A 93 -10.15 -7.21 -3.80
C THR A 93 -8.66 -7.52 -3.88
N GLU A 94 -7.93 -6.81 -4.74
CA GLU A 94 -6.53 -7.07 -5.03
C GLU A 94 -5.82 -5.79 -5.47
N ILE A 95 -4.58 -5.64 -5.03
CA ILE A 95 -3.69 -4.55 -5.46
C ILE A 95 -2.41 -5.17 -6.02
N VAL A 96 -2.00 -4.76 -7.21
CA VAL A 96 -0.71 -5.11 -7.81
C VAL A 96 0.10 -3.83 -8.01
N LEU A 97 1.21 -3.72 -7.30
CA LEU A 97 2.06 -2.52 -7.31
C LEU A 97 3.48 -2.86 -7.75
N MET A 98 4.04 -1.96 -8.57
CA MET A 98 5.48 -1.85 -8.76
C MET A 98 6.04 -0.92 -7.70
N VAL A 99 6.94 -1.44 -6.85
CA VAL A 99 7.59 -0.70 -5.75
C VAL A 99 9.11 -0.91 -5.77
N GLN A 100 9.85 -0.11 -5.01
CA GLN A 100 11.29 -0.35 -4.83
C GLN A 100 11.53 -1.72 -4.17
N TRP A 101 12.63 -2.38 -4.55
CA TRP A 101 13.00 -3.70 -4.00
C TRP A 101 13.02 -3.73 -2.47
N GLU A 102 13.62 -2.72 -1.82
CA GLU A 102 13.63 -2.62 -0.35
C GLU A 102 12.23 -2.49 0.24
N VAL A 103 11.34 -1.76 -0.43
CA VAL A 103 9.94 -1.61 0.02
C VAL A 103 9.20 -2.94 -0.12
N ALA A 104 9.39 -3.65 -1.23
CA ALA A 104 8.81 -4.98 -1.42
C ALA A 104 9.24 -5.96 -0.33
N GLN A 105 10.54 -5.99 0.01
CA GLN A 105 11.07 -6.82 1.09
C GLN A 105 10.42 -6.50 2.45
N ARG A 106 10.13 -5.21 2.72
CA ARG A 106 9.41 -4.81 3.94
C ARG A 106 7.94 -5.21 3.91
N LEU A 107 7.28 -5.13 2.75
CA LEU A 107 5.87 -5.49 2.63
C LEU A 107 5.62 -6.97 2.89
N VAL A 108 6.54 -7.85 2.46
CA VAL A 108 6.41 -9.31 2.65
C VAL A 108 7.11 -9.83 3.91
N ALA A 109 7.82 -8.97 4.64
CA ALA A 109 8.57 -9.37 5.83
C ALA A 109 7.65 -9.86 6.95
N ASP A 110 7.99 -10.98 7.57
CA ASP A 110 7.42 -11.51 8.80
C ASP A 110 8.38 -11.33 9.99
N GLU A 111 8.04 -11.88 11.14
CA GLU A 111 8.85 -11.81 12.37
C GLU A 111 10.20 -12.53 12.27
N ASN A 112 10.37 -13.42 11.29
CA ASN A 112 11.61 -14.16 11.05
C ASN A 112 12.51 -13.47 10.02
N ALA A 113 12.02 -12.39 9.39
CA ALA A 113 12.77 -11.65 8.39
C ALA A 113 14.02 -11.01 8.98
N PRO A 114 15.08 -10.79 8.18
CA PRO A 114 16.28 -10.08 8.62
C PRO A 114 15.95 -8.74 9.30
N SER A 115 16.69 -8.42 10.36
CA SER A 115 16.51 -7.17 11.10
C SER A 115 16.53 -5.97 10.14
N LYS A 116 15.58 -5.06 10.27
CA LYS A 116 15.31 -3.88 9.41
C LYS A 116 14.30 -4.08 8.28
N GLN A 117 13.90 -5.28 7.93
CA GLN A 117 12.84 -5.51 6.93
C GLN A 117 11.47 -5.48 7.61
N TYR A 118 11.27 -6.29 8.65
CA TYR A 118 10.02 -6.27 9.41
C TYR A 118 9.86 -4.96 10.18
N GLY A 119 8.70 -4.33 10.07
CA GLY A 119 8.45 -3.04 10.67
C GLY A 119 7.02 -2.56 10.51
N LEU A 120 6.80 -1.27 10.80
CA LEU A 120 5.47 -0.67 10.77
C LEU A 120 4.77 -0.89 9.43
N LEU A 121 5.47 -0.75 8.30
CA LEU A 121 4.89 -0.95 6.97
C LEU A 121 4.42 -2.40 6.75
N SER A 122 5.20 -3.39 7.22
CA SER A 122 4.83 -4.81 7.17
C SER A 122 3.52 -5.04 7.92
N ILE A 123 3.44 -4.57 9.16
CA ILE A 123 2.27 -4.77 10.03
C ILE A 123 1.04 -4.05 9.47
N LEU A 124 1.15 -2.77 9.11
CA LEU A 124 0.02 -1.99 8.61
C LEU A 124 -0.58 -2.60 7.34
N THR A 125 0.27 -3.11 6.44
CA THR A 125 -0.21 -3.75 5.21
C THR A 125 -0.79 -5.13 5.49
N GLN A 126 -0.07 -5.97 6.25
CA GLN A 126 -0.46 -7.35 6.51
C GLN A 126 -1.58 -7.49 7.54
N PHE A 127 -1.95 -6.42 8.22
CA PHE A 127 -3.08 -6.43 9.15
C PHE A 127 -4.41 -6.72 8.44
N ASN A 128 -4.59 -6.15 7.26
CA ASN A 128 -5.82 -6.28 6.47
C ASN A 128 -5.64 -7.04 5.15
N ALA A 129 -4.45 -7.56 4.86
CA ALA A 129 -4.15 -8.16 3.56
C ALA A 129 -3.04 -9.22 3.64
N ASP A 130 -3.04 -10.12 2.68
CA ASP A 130 -1.91 -11.00 2.39
C ASP A 130 -1.05 -10.37 1.30
N VAL A 131 0.27 -10.46 1.47
CA VAL A 131 1.24 -9.84 0.56
C VAL A 131 2.15 -10.89 -0.04
N GLU A 132 2.23 -10.89 -1.36
CA GLU A 132 3.04 -11.81 -2.16
C GLU A 132 4.04 -11.05 -3.02
N LEU A 133 5.31 -11.45 -2.99
CA LEU A 133 6.33 -10.98 -3.91
C LEU A 133 6.22 -11.78 -5.21
N ILE A 134 5.75 -11.12 -6.29
CA ILE A 134 5.57 -11.78 -7.57
C ILE A 134 6.88 -11.89 -8.32
N GLN A 135 7.61 -10.78 -8.47
CA GLN A 135 8.82 -10.75 -9.29
C GLN A 135 9.73 -9.58 -8.93
N LYS A 136 11.02 -9.83 -8.89
CA LYS A 136 12.03 -8.77 -8.89
C LYS A 136 12.25 -8.25 -10.31
N VAL A 137 12.31 -6.92 -10.47
CA VAL A 137 12.51 -6.24 -11.75
C VAL A 137 13.77 -5.39 -11.68
N GLY A 138 14.76 -5.71 -12.50
CA GLY A 138 16.02 -4.99 -12.55
C GLY A 138 15.84 -3.54 -13.05
N ARG A 139 16.58 -2.61 -12.48
CA ARG A 139 16.53 -1.18 -12.84
C ARG A 139 16.74 -0.89 -14.34
N LYS A 140 17.44 -1.77 -15.06
CA LYS A 140 17.66 -1.64 -16.51
C LYS A 140 16.41 -1.85 -17.36
N SER A 141 15.32 -2.36 -16.77
CA SER A 141 14.03 -2.55 -17.45
C SER A 141 13.20 -1.28 -17.55
N PHE A 142 13.71 -0.15 -17.05
CA PHE A 142 12.98 1.13 -17.03
C PHE A 142 13.75 2.20 -17.84
N TYR A 143 12.98 3.14 -18.37
CA TYR A 143 13.55 4.34 -19.00
C TYR A 143 12.78 5.60 -18.52
N PRO A 144 13.48 6.57 -17.94
CA PRO A 144 14.88 6.49 -17.47
C PRO A 144 15.08 5.44 -16.38
N ALA A 145 16.27 4.86 -16.29
CA ALA A 145 16.56 3.82 -15.32
C ALA A 145 16.58 4.41 -13.88
N PRO A 146 15.83 3.83 -12.91
CA PRO A 146 15.88 4.26 -11.53
C PRO A 146 17.21 3.89 -10.86
N LYS A 147 17.48 4.48 -9.69
CA LYS A 147 18.72 4.22 -8.93
C LYS A 147 18.78 2.82 -8.33
N VAL A 148 17.64 2.19 -8.10
CA VAL A 148 17.48 0.89 -7.40
C VAL A 148 16.61 -0.06 -8.21
N ASP A 149 16.74 -1.36 -7.94
CA ASP A 149 15.84 -2.37 -8.50
C ASP A 149 14.42 -2.18 -7.95
N SER A 150 13.47 -2.71 -8.66
CA SER A 150 12.05 -2.71 -8.31
C SER A 150 11.55 -4.13 -8.07
N ALA A 151 10.32 -4.23 -7.61
CA ALA A 151 9.61 -5.50 -7.54
C ALA A 151 8.12 -5.29 -7.79
N LEU A 152 7.49 -6.31 -8.33
CA LEU A 152 6.06 -6.43 -8.44
C LEU A 152 5.55 -7.17 -7.21
N VAL A 153 4.66 -6.55 -6.46
CA VAL A 153 3.98 -7.14 -5.30
C VAL A 153 2.49 -7.22 -5.54
N LYS A 154 1.88 -8.30 -5.04
CA LYS A 154 0.45 -8.48 -5.00
C LYS A 154 -0.02 -8.42 -3.55
N ILE A 155 -1.08 -7.69 -3.31
CA ILE A 155 -1.72 -7.51 -2.01
C ILE A 155 -3.17 -7.95 -2.18
N THR A 156 -3.57 -9.01 -1.49
CA THR A 156 -4.94 -9.54 -1.51
C THR A 156 -5.63 -9.13 -0.24
N ILE A 157 -6.76 -8.42 -0.35
CA ILE A 157 -7.48 -7.88 0.80
C ILE A 157 -8.21 -9.01 1.52
N ASN A 158 -8.06 -9.09 2.84
CA ASN A 158 -8.75 -10.04 3.69
C ASN A 158 -10.13 -9.52 4.07
N ASN A 159 -11.11 -10.40 4.16
CA ASN A 159 -12.47 -10.03 4.61
C ASN A 159 -12.50 -9.56 6.07
N GLU A 160 -11.56 -10.03 6.88
CA GLU A 160 -11.41 -9.68 8.28
C GLU A 160 -9.96 -9.34 8.60
N PRO A 161 -9.70 -8.51 9.61
CA PRO A 161 -8.34 -8.23 10.05
C PRO A 161 -7.68 -9.51 10.58
N ARG A 162 -6.38 -9.64 10.41
CA ARG A 162 -5.58 -10.80 10.84
C ARG A 162 -5.68 -11.09 12.34
N VAL A 163 -5.91 -10.07 13.14
CA VAL A 163 -6.06 -10.15 14.60
C VAL A 163 -7.31 -9.39 15.01
N LYS A 164 -8.15 -10.03 15.82
CA LYS A 164 -9.32 -9.40 16.45
C LYS A 164 -8.95 -8.95 17.85
N VAL A 165 -9.28 -7.72 18.19
CA VAL A 165 -9.04 -7.10 19.50
C VAL A 165 -10.26 -6.25 19.89
N ASP A 166 -10.40 -5.98 21.18
CA ASP A 166 -11.50 -5.15 21.69
C ASP A 166 -11.31 -3.66 21.38
N ASP A 167 -10.04 -3.19 21.30
CA ASP A 167 -9.70 -1.78 21.03
C ASP A 167 -8.62 -1.68 19.94
N TYR A 168 -9.05 -1.43 18.71
CA TYR A 168 -8.15 -1.25 17.56
C TYR A 168 -7.36 0.06 17.61
N SER A 169 -7.90 1.11 18.25
CA SER A 169 -7.17 2.38 18.43
C SER A 169 -6.01 2.19 19.40
N TYR A 170 -6.23 1.42 20.47
CA TYR A 170 -5.16 1.04 21.38
C TYR A 170 -4.11 0.17 20.69
N LEU A 171 -4.51 -0.85 19.90
CA LEU A 171 -3.59 -1.68 19.13
C LEU A 171 -2.74 -0.83 18.18
N ARG A 172 -3.36 0.08 17.43
CA ARG A 172 -2.64 1.00 16.54
C ARG A 172 -1.61 1.84 17.29
N ARG A 173 -1.97 2.36 18.45
CA ARG A 173 -1.08 3.14 19.32
C ARG A 173 0.10 2.29 19.78
N VAL A 174 -0.11 1.05 20.22
CA VAL A 174 0.94 0.11 20.63
C VAL A 174 1.86 -0.19 19.45
N VAL A 175 1.33 -0.57 18.29
CA VAL A 175 2.12 -0.89 17.10
C VAL A 175 2.98 0.30 16.68
N LYS A 176 2.40 1.51 16.58
CA LYS A 176 3.18 2.72 16.25
C LYS A 176 4.28 3.01 17.26
N ALA A 177 4.02 2.81 18.55
CA ALA A 177 5.02 3.00 19.61
C ALA A 177 6.17 1.99 19.51
N CYS A 178 5.88 0.73 19.23
CA CYS A 178 6.90 -0.31 19.09
C CYS A 178 7.92 0.01 17.99
N PHE A 179 7.51 0.62 16.90
CA PHE A 179 8.35 0.92 15.75
C PHE A 179 8.75 2.41 15.60
N ALA A 180 8.40 3.26 16.58
CA ALA A 180 8.71 4.69 16.55
C ALA A 180 10.22 4.98 16.49
N THR A 181 11.05 4.10 17.08
CA THR A 181 12.50 4.30 17.17
C THR A 181 13.26 3.01 16.86
N ARG A 182 13.91 2.95 15.70
CA ARG A 182 14.67 1.76 15.24
C ARG A 182 15.84 1.34 16.15
N ARG A 183 16.43 2.28 16.89
CA ARG A 183 17.64 2.05 17.70
C ARG A 183 17.38 1.80 19.17
N LYS A 184 16.13 1.91 19.64
CA LYS A 184 15.75 1.67 21.04
C LYS A 184 15.14 0.28 21.19
N ASN A 185 15.34 -0.35 22.32
CA ASN A 185 14.64 -1.57 22.66
C ASN A 185 13.12 -1.29 22.85
N LEU A 186 12.32 -2.34 22.76
CA LEU A 186 10.86 -2.28 22.82
C LEU A 186 10.36 -1.58 24.09
N LYS A 187 10.92 -1.94 25.24
CA LYS A 187 10.58 -1.33 26.54
C LYS A 187 10.72 0.19 26.51
N ASN A 188 11.86 0.70 26.03
CA ASN A 188 12.12 2.13 25.98
C ASN A 188 11.25 2.83 24.94
N SER A 189 10.91 2.18 23.84
CA SER A 189 10.01 2.72 22.80
C SER A 189 8.61 2.91 23.37
N LEU A 190 8.06 1.91 24.04
CA LEU A 190 6.75 1.99 24.70
C LEU A 190 6.71 3.06 25.81
N MET A 191 7.73 3.10 26.68
CA MET A 191 7.79 4.10 27.75
C MET A 191 7.87 5.53 27.18
N ASN A 192 8.65 5.75 26.12
CA ASN A 192 8.73 7.07 25.46
C ASN A 192 7.40 7.49 24.80
N ALA A 193 6.58 6.54 24.40
CA ALA A 193 5.23 6.78 23.86
C ALA A 193 4.17 6.98 24.96
N GLY A 194 4.57 7.06 26.24
CA GLY A 194 3.70 7.35 27.37
C GLY A 194 2.93 6.15 27.93
N PHE A 195 3.37 4.91 27.63
CA PHE A 195 2.81 3.73 28.28
C PHE A 195 3.31 3.60 29.72
N ASN A 196 2.46 3.10 30.62
CA ASN A 196 2.80 2.95 32.04
C ASN A 196 4.00 2.01 32.22
N LYS A 197 5.04 2.48 32.93
CA LYS A 197 6.30 1.73 33.16
C LYS A 197 6.08 0.35 33.77
N ASN A 198 5.22 0.27 34.81
CA ASN A 198 4.98 -0.99 35.50
C ASN A 198 4.26 -2.00 34.61
N ALA A 199 3.24 -1.54 33.88
CA ALA A 199 2.53 -2.37 32.89
C ALA A 199 3.47 -2.88 31.80
N VAL A 200 4.31 -1.99 31.22
CA VAL A 200 5.30 -2.37 30.20
C VAL A 200 6.29 -3.42 30.73
N VAL A 201 6.80 -3.24 31.95
CA VAL A 201 7.75 -4.20 32.53
C VAL A 201 7.10 -5.55 32.78
N GLN A 202 5.88 -5.56 33.32
CA GLN A 202 5.12 -6.78 33.61
C GLN A 202 4.75 -7.56 32.35
N THR A 203 4.41 -6.87 31.24
CA THR A 203 4.02 -7.50 29.97
C THR A 203 5.20 -8.06 29.18
N LEU A 204 6.41 -7.52 29.38
CA LEU A 204 7.62 -7.92 28.64
C LEU A 204 8.53 -8.88 29.42
N GLN A 205 8.11 -9.34 30.59
CA GLN A 205 8.74 -10.43 31.36
C GLN A 205 8.25 -11.79 30.87
#